data_54e4f2fde4a8242a5b3813136ef466ca
#
_entry.id   54e4f2fde4a8242a5b3813136ef466ca
#
_cell.length_a   1.000
_cell.length_b   1.000
_cell.length_c   1.000
_cell.angle_alpha   90.00
_cell.angle_beta   90.00
_cell.angle_gamma   90.00
#
_symmetry.space_group_name_H-M   'P 1'
#
loop_
_entity.id
_entity.type
_entity.pdbx_description
1 polymer ?
#
loop_
_entity_poly.entity_id
_entity_poly.type
_entity_poly.pdbx_seq_one_letter_code
_entity_poly.pdbx_strand_id
1 'polypeptide(L)'
;MALAAEQAPDGPAVVAVVCDGVSSSARPDEASQVAAQAGLPILVAAVQAGGDLGEASRAAVAAARQAIADLQGPGGDTSATTFVSAVASGYEVTLCWLGDSRAYWLGQPAEESQLLTRDDSVAGGMIAAGLVDEAAAMASPHAHVLTRWLGGEAADLADDPERAPHVERFTPPGAGSLLICSDGLWNYLAEGADLARLALPKALTDPLGAAADMVKFAVDAGGADNITVVLIPYLGPEAP
;
A
#
# COMPACT_ATOMS: atom_id res chain seq x y z
N MET A 1 -2.35 8.84 -4.48
CA MET A 1 -2.57 7.57 -5.19
C MET A 1 -2.32 7.75 -6.69
N ALA A 2 -1.71 6.74 -7.33
CA ALA A 2 -1.55 6.64 -8.77
C ALA A 2 -1.83 5.20 -9.22
N LEU A 3 -2.44 5.02 -10.40
CA LEU A 3 -2.89 3.74 -10.93
C LEU A 3 -2.69 3.70 -12.45
N ALA A 4 -2.22 2.57 -12.98
CA ALA A 4 -2.14 2.32 -14.41
C ALA A 4 -2.56 0.87 -14.74
N ALA A 5 -3.22 0.70 -15.89
CA ALA A 5 -3.44 -0.60 -16.51
C ALA A 5 -2.55 -0.69 -17.74
N GLU A 6 -1.75 -1.74 -17.82
CA GLU A 6 -0.68 -1.89 -18.80
C GLU A 6 -0.73 -3.26 -19.48
N GLN A 7 0.00 -3.37 -20.59
CA GLN A 7 0.23 -4.63 -21.26
C GLN A 7 1.67 -5.07 -21.01
N ALA A 8 1.82 -6.12 -20.22
CA ALA A 8 3.10 -6.82 -20.04
C ALA A 8 3.33 -7.84 -21.16
N PRO A 9 4.56 -8.32 -21.36
CA PRO A 9 4.84 -9.40 -22.34
C PRO A 9 4.00 -10.67 -22.10
N ASP A 10 3.67 -10.96 -20.84
CA ASP A 10 2.94 -12.16 -20.43
C ASP A 10 1.43 -11.93 -20.22
N GLY A 11 0.91 -10.76 -20.61
CA GLY A 11 -0.51 -10.44 -20.51
C GLY A 11 -0.80 -9.09 -19.85
N PRO A 12 -2.07 -8.86 -19.48
CA PRO A 12 -2.44 -7.61 -18.83
C PRO A 12 -1.84 -7.50 -17.44
N ALA A 13 -1.47 -6.28 -17.05
CA ALA A 13 -0.95 -5.96 -15.74
C ALA A 13 -1.62 -4.71 -15.16
N VAL A 14 -1.70 -4.63 -13.85
CA VAL A 14 -2.17 -3.45 -13.12
C VAL A 14 -1.08 -3.01 -12.16
N VAL A 15 -0.76 -1.73 -12.20
CA VAL A 15 0.20 -1.09 -11.30
C VAL A 15 -0.54 -0.08 -10.44
N ALA A 16 -0.41 -0.19 -9.12
CA ALA A 16 -0.99 0.73 -8.17
C ALA A 16 0.06 1.24 -7.18
N VAL A 17 -0.03 2.52 -6.84
CA VAL A 17 0.77 3.16 -5.79
C VAL A 17 -0.17 3.97 -4.90
N VAL A 18 -0.17 3.69 -3.61
CA VAL A 18 -0.87 4.46 -2.58
C VAL A 18 0.19 5.04 -1.64
N CYS A 19 0.08 6.32 -1.38
CA CYS A 19 0.89 7.06 -0.43
C CYS A 19 -0.03 7.85 0.48
N ASP A 20 0.25 7.88 1.77
CA ASP A 20 -0.47 8.62 2.78
C ASP A 20 0.48 9.57 3.51
N GLY A 21 0.17 10.87 3.47
CA GLY A 21 1.04 11.91 4.01
C GLY A 21 1.08 11.88 5.54
N VAL A 22 2.28 11.91 6.12
CA VAL A 22 2.44 11.91 7.58
C VAL A 22 2.00 13.27 8.14
N SER A 23 0.88 13.29 8.87
CA SER A 23 0.19 14.51 9.32
C SER A 23 1.08 15.45 10.16
N SER A 24 2.08 14.92 10.87
CA SER A 24 3.04 15.71 11.66
C SER A 24 4.20 16.29 10.84
N SER A 25 4.30 15.96 9.56
CA SER A 25 5.33 16.47 8.65
C SER A 25 4.86 17.75 7.94
N ALA A 26 5.80 18.46 7.32
CA ALA A 26 5.46 19.59 6.46
C ALA A 26 4.89 19.08 5.13
N ARG A 27 3.84 19.74 4.62
CA ARG A 27 3.27 19.48 3.26
C ARG A 27 2.99 17.99 3.00
N PRO A 28 2.26 17.27 3.90
CA PRO A 28 2.03 15.84 3.76
C PRO A 28 1.25 15.46 2.49
N ASP A 29 0.33 16.31 2.06
CA ASP A 29 -0.44 16.18 0.83
C ASP A 29 0.44 16.22 -0.43
N GLU A 30 1.38 17.17 -0.49
CA GLU A 30 2.33 17.26 -1.60
C GLU A 30 3.30 16.07 -1.58
N ALA A 31 3.79 15.66 -0.41
CA ALA A 31 4.68 14.50 -0.27
C ALA A 31 4.04 13.23 -0.83
N SER A 32 2.82 12.92 -0.42
CA SER A 32 2.08 11.74 -0.89
C SER A 32 1.80 11.81 -2.40
N GLN A 33 1.50 12.99 -2.92
CA GLN A 33 1.23 13.18 -4.34
C GLN A 33 2.48 12.97 -5.19
N VAL A 34 3.60 13.64 -4.88
CA VAL A 34 4.82 13.53 -5.68
C VAL A 34 5.44 12.14 -5.58
N ALA A 35 5.35 11.48 -4.42
CA ALA A 35 5.82 10.11 -4.24
C ALA A 35 5.08 9.13 -5.16
N ALA A 36 3.75 9.19 -5.19
CA ALA A 36 2.96 8.33 -6.05
C ALA A 36 3.21 8.62 -7.55
N GLN A 37 3.34 9.90 -7.92
CA GLN A 37 3.61 10.32 -9.30
C GLN A 37 5.02 9.93 -9.78
N ALA A 38 6.02 9.94 -8.89
CA ALA A 38 7.37 9.54 -9.24
C ALA A 38 7.55 8.01 -9.29
N GLY A 39 6.90 7.27 -8.41
CA GLY A 39 7.01 5.81 -8.33
C GLY A 39 6.31 5.08 -9.46
N LEU A 40 5.10 5.51 -9.85
CA LEU A 40 4.30 4.82 -10.85
C LEU A 40 5.01 4.62 -12.20
N PRO A 41 5.63 5.64 -12.84
CA PRO A 41 6.27 5.47 -14.15
C PRO A 41 7.41 4.46 -14.16
N ILE A 42 8.14 4.32 -13.06
CA ILE A 42 9.23 3.34 -12.93
C ILE A 42 8.66 1.91 -13.00
N LEU A 43 7.59 1.65 -12.25
CA LEU A 43 6.92 0.35 -12.23
C LEU A 43 6.29 0.03 -13.60
N VAL A 44 5.64 1.01 -14.22
CA VAL A 44 5.03 0.86 -15.55
C VAL A 44 6.10 0.52 -16.60
N ALA A 45 7.22 1.22 -16.59
CA ALA A 45 8.32 0.94 -17.54
C ALA A 45 8.89 -0.49 -17.36
N ALA A 46 9.02 -0.95 -16.12
CA ALA A 46 9.48 -2.31 -15.82
C ALA A 46 8.47 -3.37 -16.30
N VAL A 47 7.17 -3.15 -16.08
CA VAL A 47 6.09 -4.03 -16.59
C VAL A 47 6.16 -4.14 -18.10
N GLN A 48 6.24 -3.02 -18.81
CA GLN A 48 6.30 -3.00 -20.28
C GLN A 48 7.56 -3.68 -20.83
N ALA A 49 8.68 -3.59 -20.11
CA ALA A 49 9.94 -4.20 -20.49
C ALA A 49 10.08 -5.68 -20.08
N GLY A 50 9.15 -6.23 -19.26
CA GLY A 50 9.31 -7.55 -18.66
C GLY A 50 10.50 -7.63 -17.70
N GLY A 51 10.80 -6.53 -17.02
CA GLY A 51 11.92 -6.41 -16.09
C GLY A 51 11.66 -7.04 -14.71
N ASP A 52 12.70 -7.05 -13.84
CA ASP A 52 12.53 -7.49 -12.45
C ASP A 52 11.70 -6.49 -11.65
N LEU A 53 10.52 -6.91 -11.23
CA LEU A 53 9.58 -6.06 -10.52
C LEU A 53 10.03 -5.74 -9.07
N GLY A 54 10.86 -6.59 -8.47
CA GLY A 54 11.43 -6.32 -7.16
C GLY A 54 12.49 -5.21 -7.21
N GLU A 55 13.37 -5.23 -8.22
CA GLU A 55 14.34 -4.15 -8.47
C GLU A 55 13.62 -2.86 -8.87
N ALA A 56 12.61 -2.95 -9.73
CA ALA A 56 11.80 -1.81 -10.13
C ALA A 56 11.07 -1.16 -8.95
N SER A 57 10.57 -1.98 -8.01
CA SER A 57 9.92 -1.49 -6.79
C SER A 57 10.89 -0.69 -5.90
N ARG A 58 12.12 -1.17 -5.73
CA ARG A 58 13.16 -0.42 -5.00
C ARG A 58 13.52 0.89 -5.72
N ALA A 59 13.62 0.84 -7.05
CA ALA A 59 13.88 2.03 -7.86
C ALA A 59 12.71 3.04 -7.78
N ALA A 60 11.48 2.58 -7.75
CA ALA A 60 10.29 3.41 -7.57
C ALA A 60 10.30 4.14 -6.21
N VAL A 61 10.67 3.43 -5.14
CA VAL A 61 10.85 4.03 -3.80
C VAL A 61 11.99 5.07 -3.81
N ALA A 62 13.11 4.80 -4.49
CA ALA A 62 14.20 5.75 -4.60
C ALA A 62 13.78 7.02 -5.37
N ALA A 63 13.02 6.88 -6.47
CA ALA A 63 12.47 8.01 -7.22
C ALA A 63 11.47 8.82 -6.39
N ALA A 64 10.60 8.14 -5.64
CA ALA A 64 9.66 8.78 -4.73
C ALA A 64 10.36 9.56 -3.62
N ARG A 65 11.42 8.98 -3.04
CA ARG A 65 12.27 9.66 -2.03
C ARG A 65 12.92 10.92 -2.58
N GLN A 66 13.46 10.86 -3.80
CA GLN A 66 14.05 12.02 -4.45
C GLN A 66 13.01 13.12 -4.71
N ALA A 67 11.82 12.74 -5.20
CA ALA A 67 10.75 13.70 -5.45
C ALA A 67 10.29 14.43 -4.17
N ILE A 68 10.25 13.73 -3.02
CA ILE A 68 9.97 14.35 -1.73
C ILE A 68 11.13 15.27 -1.30
N ALA A 69 12.38 14.87 -1.50
CA ALA A 69 13.53 15.70 -1.18
C ALA A 69 13.53 17.01 -1.98
N ASP A 70 13.09 16.96 -3.24
CA ASP A 70 12.98 18.15 -4.10
C ASP A 70 11.88 19.14 -3.64
N LEU A 71 10.93 18.70 -2.79
CA LEU A 71 9.95 19.58 -2.16
C LEU A 71 10.56 20.45 -1.04
N GLN A 72 11.70 20.05 -0.48
CA GLN A 72 12.28 20.73 0.68
C GLN A 72 12.69 22.15 0.31
N GLY A 73 12.12 23.10 1.02
CA GLY A 73 12.46 24.51 0.88
C GLY A 73 13.70 24.89 1.71
N PRO A 74 14.18 26.15 1.58
CA PRO A 74 15.35 26.65 2.29
C PRO A 74 15.26 26.61 3.82
N GLY A 75 14.08 26.31 4.38
CA GLY A 75 13.78 26.31 5.83
C GLY A 75 14.07 24.99 6.55
N GLY A 76 14.43 23.92 5.82
CA GLY A 76 14.70 22.61 6.44
C GLY A 76 13.44 21.86 6.90
N ASP A 77 12.26 22.32 6.51
CA ASP A 77 10.99 21.60 6.80
C ASP A 77 10.99 20.27 6.05
N THR A 78 10.80 19.18 6.78
CA THR A 78 10.82 17.84 6.21
C THR A 78 9.40 17.36 5.90
N SER A 79 9.18 16.94 4.67
CA SER A 79 7.93 16.30 4.21
C SER A 79 8.07 14.79 4.28
N ALA A 80 6.99 14.08 4.62
CA ALA A 80 7.01 12.63 4.78
C ALA A 80 5.69 11.98 4.35
N THR A 81 5.78 10.73 3.89
CA THR A 81 4.61 9.93 3.47
C THR A 81 4.88 8.43 3.66
N THR A 82 3.83 7.63 3.76
CA THR A 82 3.91 6.19 3.53
C THR A 82 4.08 5.88 2.04
N PHE A 83 4.38 4.65 1.72
CA PHE A 83 4.41 4.16 0.35
C PHE A 83 3.97 2.70 0.33
N VAL A 84 2.98 2.37 -0.46
CA VAL A 84 2.68 0.98 -0.81
C VAL A 84 2.39 0.88 -2.30
N SER A 85 3.05 -0.06 -2.96
CA SER A 85 2.81 -0.35 -4.37
C SER A 85 2.50 -1.82 -4.57
N ALA A 86 1.68 -2.09 -5.58
CA ALA A 86 1.42 -3.42 -6.08
C ALA A 86 1.51 -3.43 -7.60
N VAL A 87 2.19 -4.45 -8.12
CA VAL A 87 2.18 -4.80 -9.54
C VAL A 87 1.57 -6.19 -9.65
N ALA A 88 0.33 -6.23 -10.15
CA ALA A 88 -0.36 -7.47 -10.48
C ALA A 88 -0.11 -7.80 -11.96
N SER A 89 0.64 -8.86 -12.25
CA SER A 89 0.98 -9.29 -13.61
C SER A 89 0.91 -10.80 -13.72
N GLY A 90 0.13 -11.31 -14.65
CA GLY A 90 -0.13 -12.75 -14.77
C GLY A 90 -0.74 -13.31 -13.48
N TYR A 91 -0.07 -14.30 -12.88
CA TYR A 91 -0.51 -14.98 -11.65
C TYR A 91 0.28 -14.57 -10.41
N GLU A 92 0.99 -13.45 -10.47
CA GLU A 92 1.82 -12.98 -9.36
C GLU A 92 1.54 -11.51 -9.06
N VAL A 93 1.62 -11.16 -7.79
CA VAL A 93 1.59 -9.78 -7.30
C VAL A 93 2.93 -9.50 -6.65
N THR A 94 3.64 -8.47 -7.12
CA THR A 94 4.80 -7.92 -6.43
C THR A 94 4.35 -6.74 -5.58
N LEU A 95 4.57 -6.83 -4.27
CA LEU A 95 4.27 -5.80 -3.29
C LEU A 95 5.56 -5.11 -2.84
N CYS A 96 5.48 -3.81 -2.62
CA CYS A 96 6.56 -3.04 -1.98
C CYS A 96 5.95 -2.00 -1.06
N TRP A 97 6.47 -1.88 0.18
CA TRP A 97 5.91 -0.89 1.12
C TRP A 97 6.93 -0.34 2.13
N LEU A 98 6.59 0.82 2.65
CA LEU A 98 7.15 1.53 3.80
C LEU A 98 6.01 2.26 4.51
N GLY A 99 5.87 2.06 5.81
CA GLY A 99 4.81 2.67 6.62
C GLY A 99 3.71 1.69 7.00
N ASP A 100 2.53 2.20 7.27
CA ASP A 100 1.36 1.47 7.76
C ASP A 100 0.17 1.48 6.79
N SER A 101 0.34 1.97 5.58
CA SER A 101 -0.59 1.68 4.50
C SER A 101 -0.53 0.19 4.16
N ARG A 102 -1.69 -0.44 4.01
CA ARG A 102 -1.80 -1.90 3.97
C ARG A 102 -2.19 -2.44 2.60
N ALA A 103 -1.75 -3.67 2.31
CA ALA A 103 -2.25 -4.49 1.22
C ALA A 103 -2.87 -5.78 1.80
N TYR A 104 -4.04 -6.16 1.26
CA TYR A 104 -4.76 -7.38 1.64
C TYR A 104 -5.08 -8.21 0.41
N TRP A 105 -5.07 -9.52 0.56
CA TRP A 105 -5.79 -10.42 -0.31
C TRP A 105 -7.20 -10.61 0.25
N LEU A 106 -8.21 -10.31 -0.55
CA LEU A 106 -9.62 -10.57 -0.25
C LEU A 106 -10.04 -11.83 -0.98
N GLY A 107 -10.09 -12.95 -0.25
CA GLY A 107 -10.36 -14.29 -0.79
C GLY A 107 -11.83 -14.66 -0.81
N GLN A 108 -12.15 -15.70 -1.59
CA GLN A 108 -13.47 -16.36 -1.58
C GLN A 108 -13.25 -17.85 -1.23
N PRO A 109 -13.74 -18.30 -0.04
CA PRO A 109 -14.57 -17.58 0.93
C PRO A 109 -13.81 -16.46 1.67
N ALA A 110 -14.55 -15.54 2.32
CA ALA A 110 -13.99 -14.37 3.00
C ALA A 110 -12.95 -14.73 4.09
N GLU A 111 -13.07 -15.90 4.69
CA GLU A 111 -12.14 -16.45 5.70
C GLU A 111 -10.75 -16.78 5.14
N GLU A 112 -10.59 -16.86 3.83
CA GLU A 112 -9.30 -17.02 3.14
C GLU A 112 -8.60 -15.69 2.88
N SER A 113 -9.19 -14.59 3.35
CA SER A 113 -8.58 -13.27 3.24
C SER A 113 -7.43 -13.10 4.23
N GLN A 114 -6.41 -12.37 3.83
CA GLN A 114 -5.23 -12.16 4.65
C GLN A 114 -4.60 -10.78 4.44
N LEU A 115 -4.00 -10.23 5.48
CA LEU A 115 -3.11 -9.09 5.41
C LEU A 115 -1.79 -9.54 4.76
N LEU A 116 -1.35 -8.82 3.74
CA LEU A 116 -0.12 -9.14 2.98
C LEU A 116 1.07 -8.26 3.39
N THR A 117 0.82 -7.13 4.05
CA THR A 117 1.85 -6.22 4.53
C THR A 117 2.00 -6.33 6.06
N ARG A 118 3.07 -5.76 6.57
CA ARG A 118 3.27 -5.57 7.99
C ARG A 118 3.57 -4.10 8.25
N ASP A 119 2.84 -3.50 9.19
CA ASP A 119 2.99 -2.09 9.49
C ASP A 119 4.38 -1.76 10.03
N ASP A 120 5.00 -0.74 9.47
CA ASP A 120 6.18 -0.10 10.04
C ASP A 120 5.75 0.91 11.11
N SER A 121 5.12 0.41 12.17
CA SER A 121 4.66 1.17 13.33
C SER A 121 5.14 0.56 14.62
N VAL A 122 5.00 1.30 15.72
CA VAL A 122 5.33 0.77 17.06
C VAL A 122 4.49 -0.47 17.36
N ALA A 123 3.18 -0.44 17.07
CA ALA A 123 2.31 -1.60 17.24
C ALA A 123 2.76 -2.77 16.36
N GLY A 124 3.03 -2.53 15.06
CA GLY A 124 3.50 -3.55 14.15
C GLY A 124 4.80 -4.21 14.60
N GLY A 125 5.73 -3.43 15.16
CA GLY A 125 6.97 -3.94 15.74
C GLY A 125 6.74 -4.84 16.96
N MET A 126 5.83 -4.45 17.86
CA MET A 126 5.48 -5.23 19.06
C MET A 126 4.81 -6.56 18.71
N ILE A 127 3.90 -6.55 17.72
CA ILE A 127 3.24 -7.76 17.22
C ILE A 127 4.28 -8.70 16.57
N ALA A 128 5.13 -8.17 15.69
CA ALA A 128 6.15 -8.95 15.00
C ALA A 128 7.17 -9.57 15.96
N ALA A 129 7.46 -8.91 17.08
CA ALA A 129 8.32 -9.42 18.14
C ALA A 129 7.61 -10.44 19.07
N GLY A 130 6.31 -10.70 18.88
CA GLY A 130 5.50 -11.57 19.72
C GLY A 130 5.34 -11.09 21.17
N LEU A 131 5.49 -9.78 21.40
CA LEU A 131 5.42 -9.20 22.75
C LEU A 131 3.98 -9.04 23.22
N VAL A 132 3.06 -8.77 22.31
CA VAL A 132 1.63 -8.56 22.58
C VAL A 132 0.81 -9.05 21.38
N ASP A 133 -0.47 -9.31 21.60
CA ASP A 133 -1.43 -9.51 20.51
C ASP A 133 -1.82 -8.17 19.85
N GLU A 134 -2.49 -8.26 18.69
CA GLU A 134 -2.86 -7.07 17.92
C GLU A 134 -3.77 -6.11 18.70
N ALA A 135 -4.75 -6.64 19.44
CA ALA A 135 -5.68 -5.84 20.21
C ALA A 135 -4.96 -5.03 21.31
N ALA A 136 -4.00 -5.66 22.00
CA ALA A 136 -3.19 -5.00 23.03
C ALA A 136 -2.21 -3.99 22.41
N ALA A 137 -1.61 -4.31 21.25
CA ALA A 137 -0.74 -3.39 20.53
C ALA A 137 -1.49 -2.14 20.09
N MET A 138 -2.68 -2.30 19.49
CA MET A 138 -3.51 -1.20 19.00
C MET A 138 -4.13 -0.36 20.11
N ALA A 139 -4.26 -0.88 21.32
CA ALA A 139 -4.68 -0.10 22.49
C ALA A 139 -3.58 0.85 23.04
N SER A 140 -2.35 0.74 22.54
CA SER A 140 -1.25 1.61 22.96
C SER A 140 -1.45 3.04 22.45
N PRO A 141 -1.16 4.09 23.28
CA PRO A 141 -1.15 5.48 22.81
C PRO A 141 -0.15 5.75 21.67
N HIS A 142 0.81 4.86 21.46
CA HIS A 142 1.85 4.96 20.43
C HIS A 142 1.65 3.97 19.29
N ALA A 143 0.50 3.30 19.19
CA ALA A 143 0.23 2.27 18.22
C ALA A 143 0.54 2.72 16.78
N HIS A 144 0.07 3.91 16.40
CA HIS A 144 0.19 4.50 15.07
C HIS A 144 1.48 5.31 14.84
N VAL A 145 2.43 5.31 15.80
CA VAL A 145 3.72 5.98 15.59
C VAL A 145 4.52 5.17 14.57
N LEU A 146 4.77 5.77 13.42
CA LEU A 146 5.56 5.14 12.36
C LEU A 146 7.01 4.95 12.78
N THR A 147 7.60 3.84 12.38
CA THR A 147 9.03 3.51 12.56
C THR A 147 9.81 3.60 11.25
N ARG A 148 9.09 3.56 10.10
CA ARG A 148 9.64 3.75 8.76
C ARG A 148 8.65 4.52 7.90
N TRP A 149 9.18 5.44 7.07
CA TRP A 149 8.43 6.25 6.11
C TRP A 149 9.35 6.77 5.02
N LEU A 150 8.80 7.38 3.96
CA LEU A 150 9.54 8.13 2.96
C LEU A 150 9.64 9.60 3.33
N GLY A 151 10.81 10.22 3.12
CA GLY A 151 11.06 11.65 3.36
C GLY A 151 11.66 11.92 4.74
N GLY A 152 11.67 13.19 5.15
CA GLY A 152 12.34 13.62 6.38
C GLY A 152 13.88 13.67 6.23
N GLU A 153 14.59 13.50 7.33
CA GLU A 153 16.08 13.46 7.36
C GLU A 153 16.66 12.21 6.68
N ALA A 154 15.80 11.38 6.08
CA ALA A 154 16.15 10.06 5.57
C ALA A 154 17.00 10.09 4.29
N ALA A 155 17.30 11.24 3.72
CA ALA A 155 18.16 11.32 2.52
C ALA A 155 19.57 10.74 2.78
N ASP A 156 20.12 11.00 3.96
CA ASP A 156 21.45 10.50 4.36
C ASP A 156 21.42 9.00 4.79
N LEU A 157 20.23 8.40 4.89
CA LEU A 157 20.02 7.04 5.36
C LEU A 157 19.45 6.13 4.25
N ALA A 158 19.55 6.57 3.00
CA ALA A 158 19.00 5.83 1.84
C ALA A 158 19.61 4.42 1.70
N ASP A 159 20.85 4.24 2.13
CA ASP A 159 21.59 2.97 2.07
C ASP A 159 21.49 2.13 3.36
N ASP A 160 20.73 2.60 4.36
CA ASP A 160 20.51 1.84 5.59
C ASP A 160 19.60 0.64 5.33
N PRO A 161 20.08 -0.61 5.49
CA PRO A 161 19.27 -1.80 5.28
C PRO A 161 18.02 -1.86 6.18
N GLU A 162 18.07 -1.24 7.38
CA GLU A 162 16.91 -1.20 8.29
C GLU A 162 15.81 -0.25 7.78
N ARG A 163 16.13 0.61 6.81
CA ARG A 163 15.21 1.55 6.14
C ARG A 163 14.89 1.16 4.70
N ALA A 164 15.39 0.01 4.26
CA ALA A 164 15.03 -0.53 2.96
C ALA A 164 13.52 -0.84 2.90
N PRO A 165 12.86 -0.62 1.76
CA PRO A 165 11.47 -1.02 1.60
C PRO A 165 11.34 -2.54 1.69
N HIS A 166 10.22 -2.97 2.25
CA HIS A 166 9.82 -4.36 2.12
C HIS A 166 9.45 -4.64 0.67
N VAL A 167 9.86 -5.80 0.15
CA VAL A 167 9.47 -6.27 -1.19
C VAL A 167 9.13 -7.73 -1.07
N GLU A 168 7.89 -8.09 -1.38
CA GLU A 168 7.39 -9.45 -1.32
C GLU A 168 6.62 -9.83 -2.58
N ARG A 169 6.56 -11.12 -2.86
CA ARG A 169 5.76 -11.69 -3.94
C ARG A 169 4.65 -12.52 -3.36
N PHE A 170 3.48 -12.37 -3.93
CA PHE A 170 2.28 -13.10 -3.54
C PHE A 170 1.64 -13.72 -4.78
N THR A 171 1.33 -15.01 -4.68
CA THR A 171 0.56 -15.71 -5.71
C THR A 171 -0.88 -15.88 -5.20
N PRO A 172 -1.87 -15.21 -5.82
CA PRO A 172 -3.26 -15.38 -5.46
C PRO A 172 -3.70 -16.84 -5.52
N PRO A 173 -4.34 -17.38 -4.48
CA PRO A 173 -4.73 -18.81 -4.44
C PRO A 173 -5.93 -19.13 -5.33
N GLY A 174 -6.66 -18.11 -5.80
CA GLY A 174 -7.87 -18.28 -6.59
C GLY A 174 -8.47 -16.94 -7.02
N ALA A 175 -9.77 -16.92 -7.28
CA ALA A 175 -10.49 -15.68 -7.54
C ALA A 175 -10.63 -14.85 -6.26
N GLY A 176 -10.54 -13.51 -6.38
CA GLY A 176 -10.60 -12.58 -5.28
C GLY A 176 -10.26 -11.16 -5.69
N SER A 177 -9.83 -10.35 -4.76
CA SER A 177 -9.35 -8.99 -5.05
C SER A 177 -8.15 -8.63 -4.20
N LEU A 178 -7.17 -7.96 -4.79
CA LEU A 178 -6.16 -7.27 -4.03
C LEU A 178 -6.70 -5.91 -3.60
N LEU A 179 -6.67 -5.64 -2.30
CA LEU A 179 -6.99 -4.34 -1.73
C LEU A 179 -5.70 -3.66 -1.30
N ILE A 180 -5.56 -2.38 -1.64
CA ILE A 180 -4.53 -1.50 -1.09
C ILE A 180 -5.22 -0.28 -0.50
N CYS A 181 -4.88 0.09 0.73
CA CYS A 181 -5.53 1.21 1.40
C CYS A 181 -4.62 1.94 2.39
N SER A 182 -4.96 3.21 2.66
CA SER A 182 -4.42 3.98 3.78
C SER A 182 -5.09 3.57 5.10
N ASP A 183 -4.55 4.05 6.21
CA ASP A 183 -5.04 3.82 7.57
C ASP A 183 -6.44 4.39 7.79
N GLY A 184 -6.85 5.41 7.05
CA GLY A 184 -8.21 5.95 7.07
C GLY A 184 -9.30 4.93 6.75
N LEU A 185 -8.98 3.78 6.12
CA LEU A 185 -9.89 2.66 5.99
C LEU A 185 -9.69 1.62 7.11
N TRP A 186 -8.48 1.08 7.25
CA TRP A 186 -8.26 -0.08 8.11
C TRP A 186 -8.36 0.25 9.60
N ASN A 187 -8.25 1.50 10.01
CA ASN A 187 -8.57 1.94 11.38
C ASN A 187 -10.03 1.67 11.77
N TYR A 188 -10.93 1.57 10.80
CA TYR A 188 -12.34 1.23 11.03
C TYR A 188 -12.68 -0.23 10.73
N LEU A 189 -11.92 -0.89 9.87
CA LEU A 189 -12.15 -2.27 9.46
C LEU A 189 -10.80 -2.92 9.09
N ALA A 190 -10.13 -3.52 10.09
CA ALA A 190 -8.79 -4.10 9.94
C ALA A 190 -8.80 -5.55 9.48
N GLU A 191 -9.86 -6.31 9.82
CA GLU A 191 -9.93 -7.74 9.54
C GLU A 191 -10.18 -8.03 8.06
N GLY A 192 -9.30 -8.80 7.45
CA GLY A 192 -9.38 -9.15 6.03
C GLY A 192 -10.71 -9.81 5.64
N ALA A 193 -11.24 -10.67 6.49
CA ALA A 193 -12.53 -11.31 6.25
C ALA A 193 -13.70 -10.32 6.22
N ASP A 194 -13.67 -9.29 7.05
CA ASP A 194 -14.73 -8.27 7.08
C ASP A 194 -14.61 -7.32 5.88
N LEU A 195 -13.38 -6.96 5.51
CA LEU A 195 -13.10 -6.22 4.27
C LEU A 195 -13.59 -7.01 3.04
N ALA A 196 -13.37 -8.31 3.00
CA ALA A 196 -13.85 -9.17 1.93
C ALA A 196 -15.38 -9.23 1.86
N ARG A 197 -16.06 -9.37 3.00
CA ARG A 197 -17.54 -9.36 3.06
C ARG A 197 -18.13 -8.05 2.56
N LEU A 198 -17.43 -6.92 2.80
CA LEU A 198 -17.85 -5.61 2.30
C LEU A 198 -17.60 -5.46 0.80
N ALA A 199 -16.41 -5.84 0.31
CA ALA A 199 -15.98 -5.55 -1.06
C ALA A 199 -16.43 -6.59 -2.10
N LEU A 200 -16.26 -7.90 -1.80
CA LEU A 200 -16.35 -8.97 -2.81
C LEU A 200 -17.74 -9.15 -3.46
N PRO A 201 -18.87 -8.84 -2.83
CA PRO A 201 -20.17 -8.91 -3.51
C PRO A 201 -20.21 -8.09 -4.81
N LYS A 202 -19.31 -7.11 -4.96
CA LYS A 202 -19.29 -6.17 -6.08
C LYS A 202 -17.90 -6.07 -6.76
N ALA A 203 -16.82 -6.33 -6.05
CA ALA A 203 -15.45 -6.04 -6.47
C ALA A 203 -15.06 -6.67 -7.80
N LEU A 204 -15.52 -7.87 -8.13
CA LEU A 204 -15.18 -8.57 -9.37
C LEU A 204 -15.91 -8.02 -10.61
N THR A 205 -17.01 -7.32 -10.43
CA THR A 205 -17.85 -6.80 -11.53
C THR A 205 -17.85 -5.29 -11.63
N ASP A 206 -17.68 -4.61 -10.50
CA ASP A 206 -17.62 -3.15 -10.36
C ASP A 206 -16.62 -2.76 -9.26
N PRO A 207 -15.32 -2.92 -9.49
CA PRO A 207 -14.30 -2.65 -8.48
C PRO A 207 -14.30 -1.19 -8.01
N LEU A 208 -14.58 -0.23 -8.90
CA LEU A 208 -14.66 1.17 -8.52
C LEU A 208 -15.83 1.44 -7.57
N GLY A 209 -16.99 0.86 -7.86
CA GLY A 209 -18.14 0.97 -6.96
C GLY A 209 -17.93 0.27 -5.62
N ALA A 210 -17.21 -0.87 -5.60
CA ALA A 210 -16.83 -1.54 -4.35
C ALA A 210 -15.87 -0.68 -3.53
N ALA A 211 -14.86 -0.08 -4.16
CA ALA A 211 -13.93 0.84 -3.49
C ALA A 211 -14.67 2.08 -2.93
N ALA A 212 -15.63 2.64 -3.67
CA ALA A 212 -16.45 3.75 -3.20
C ALA A 212 -17.32 3.35 -1.99
N ASP A 213 -17.87 2.13 -1.97
CA ASP A 213 -18.63 1.61 -0.82
C ASP A 213 -17.75 1.46 0.43
N MET A 214 -16.48 1.04 0.27
CA MET A 214 -15.50 0.96 1.36
C MET A 214 -15.13 2.35 1.90
N VAL A 215 -14.89 3.32 1.02
CA VAL A 215 -14.65 4.71 1.43
C VAL A 215 -15.86 5.26 2.17
N LYS A 216 -17.08 5.04 1.64
CA LYS A 216 -18.31 5.45 2.31
C LYS A 216 -18.46 4.83 3.69
N PHE A 217 -18.16 3.55 3.84
CA PHE A 217 -18.18 2.85 5.14
C PHE A 217 -17.28 3.56 6.15
N ALA A 218 -16.03 3.87 5.79
CA ALA A 218 -15.08 4.53 6.69
C ALA A 218 -15.51 5.97 7.03
N VAL A 219 -16.06 6.72 6.07
CA VAL A 219 -16.64 8.06 6.30
C VAL A 219 -17.82 7.98 7.27
N ASP A 220 -18.75 7.04 7.08
CA ASP A 220 -19.92 6.85 7.95
C ASP A 220 -19.50 6.39 9.36
N ALA A 221 -18.39 5.67 9.50
CA ALA A 221 -17.82 5.23 10.77
C ALA A 221 -17.11 6.34 11.55
N GLY A 222 -16.86 7.48 10.91
CA GLY A 222 -16.25 8.64 11.58
C GLY A 222 -15.42 9.54 10.66
N GLY A 223 -14.77 8.98 9.62
CA GLY A 223 -14.03 9.74 8.62
C GLY A 223 -12.93 10.64 9.22
N ALA A 224 -12.18 10.13 10.20
CA ALA A 224 -11.22 10.94 10.95
C ALA A 224 -9.94 11.26 10.17
N ASP A 225 -9.69 10.56 9.05
CA ASP A 225 -8.51 10.75 8.23
C ASP A 225 -8.83 10.65 6.74
N ASN A 226 -7.83 10.92 5.89
CA ASN A 226 -7.92 10.74 4.45
C ASN A 226 -8.04 9.24 4.12
N ILE A 227 -9.00 8.89 3.28
CA ILE A 227 -9.30 7.51 2.93
C ILE A 227 -8.93 7.26 1.48
N THR A 228 -7.94 6.41 1.26
CA THR A 228 -7.55 5.95 -0.07
C THR A 228 -7.76 4.45 -0.20
N VAL A 229 -8.46 4.03 -1.25
CA VAL A 229 -8.78 2.62 -1.52
C VAL A 229 -8.50 2.30 -2.98
N VAL A 230 -7.77 1.23 -3.24
CA VAL A 230 -7.59 0.62 -4.56
C VAL A 230 -8.00 -0.84 -4.47
N LEU A 231 -8.87 -1.28 -5.37
CA LEU A 231 -9.24 -2.68 -5.57
C LEU A 231 -8.80 -3.15 -6.95
N ILE A 232 -8.03 -4.24 -6.99
CA ILE A 232 -7.62 -4.90 -8.22
C ILE A 232 -8.30 -6.28 -8.24
N PRO A 233 -9.33 -6.48 -9.07
CA PRO A 233 -10.02 -7.74 -9.19
C PRO A 233 -9.11 -8.80 -9.82
N TYR A 234 -9.22 -10.03 -9.34
CA TYR A 234 -8.48 -11.18 -9.82
C TYR A 234 -9.44 -12.33 -10.06
N LEU A 235 -9.60 -12.71 -11.31
CA LEU A 235 -10.57 -13.74 -11.70
C LEU A 235 -10.09 -15.18 -11.47
N GLY A 236 -8.84 -15.33 -11.02
CA GLY A 236 -8.19 -16.64 -10.88
C GLY A 236 -7.66 -17.15 -12.22
N PRO A 237 -6.89 -18.25 -12.20
CA PRO A 237 -6.52 -18.94 -13.43
C PRO A 237 -7.80 -19.45 -14.10
N GLU A 238 -7.91 -19.25 -15.41
CA GLU A 238 -8.97 -19.92 -16.17
C GLU A 238 -8.87 -21.43 -15.90
N ALA A 239 -9.99 -22.05 -15.49
CA ALA A 239 -10.01 -23.49 -15.36
C ALA A 239 -9.72 -24.11 -16.74
N PRO A 240 -8.86 -25.14 -16.82
CA PRO A 240 -8.46 -25.76 -18.06
C PRO A 240 -9.65 -26.44 -18.78
#